data_19061cee983227cfcd256659ee1197b6
#
_entry.id   19061cee983227cfcd256659ee1197b6
#
_cell.length_a   1.000
_cell.length_b   1.000
_cell.length_c   1.000
_cell.angle_alpha   90.00
_cell.angle_beta   90.00
_cell.angle_gamma   90.00
#
_symmetry.space_group_name_H-M   'P 1'
#
loop_
_entity.id
_entity.type
_entity.pdbx_description
1 polymer ?
#
loop_
_entity_poly.entity_id
_entity_poly.type
_entity_poly.pdbx_seq_one_letter_code
_entity_poly.pdbx_strand_id
1 'polypeptide(L)'
;MRYFALLALLLLAACGTARVPAPTGEAGLWSCVPYARARTGIDLQGDAWTWWEAAAGRYERSRVPRIGSVLVLMRTSRLRQGHVAVVTRIVSAREIRVDHANWASGAAKGRVARDQPVLDVSPGNDWSLVRVWYPRVKGYGATSYPAYGFIHTGMTTAGR
;
A
#
# COMPACT_ATOMS: atom_id res chain seq x y z
N MET A 1 37.93 -28.69 -49.37
CA MET A 1 36.55 -28.60 -48.88
C MET A 1 36.57 -27.90 -47.52
N ARG A 2 36.08 -26.67 -47.47
CA ARG A 2 36.14 -25.82 -46.28
C ARG A 2 34.73 -25.72 -45.72
N TYR A 3 34.50 -26.29 -44.53
CA TYR A 3 33.20 -26.17 -43.81
C TYR A 3 33.21 -24.91 -42.97
N PHE A 4 32.40 -23.94 -43.37
CA PHE A 4 32.08 -22.75 -42.54
C PHE A 4 30.98 -23.15 -41.56
N ALA A 5 31.31 -23.23 -40.28
CA ALA A 5 30.34 -23.39 -39.22
C ALA A 5 29.84 -21.99 -38.86
N LEU A 6 28.58 -21.67 -39.19
CA LEU A 6 27.88 -20.49 -38.75
C LEU A 6 27.39 -20.70 -37.30
N LEU A 7 28.02 -20.02 -36.37
CA LEU A 7 27.61 -19.95 -34.97
C LEU A 7 26.54 -18.87 -34.85
N ALA A 8 25.28 -19.28 -34.78
CA ALA A 8 24.17 -18.36 -34.50
C ALA A 8 24.14 -18.03 -33.01
N LEU A 9 24.49 -16.79 -32.66
CA LEU A 9 24.42 -16.23 -31.31
C LEU A 9 22.96 -15.85 -31.04
N LEU A 10 22.24 -16.65 -30.26
CA LEU A 10 20.92 -16.29 -29.74
C LEU A 10 21.08 -15.31 -28.57
N LEU A 11 20.83 -14.04 -28.83
CA LEU A 11 20.68 -13.02 -27.79
C LEU A 11 19.31 -13.19 -27.13
N LEU A 12 19.27 -13.85 -25.98
CA LEU A 12 18.10 -13.80 -25.09
C LEU A 12 18.04 -12.43 -24.43
N ALA A 13 17.15 -11.57 -24.93
CA ALA A 13 16.77 -10.36 -24.23
C ALA A 13 15.97 -10.75 -22.99
N ALA A 14 16.63 -10.83 -21.84
CA ALA A 14 15.98 -10.94 -20.54
C ALA A 14 15.32 -9.60 -20.22
N CYS A 15 14.00 -9.48 -20.42
CA CYS A 15 13.20 -8.40 -19.83
C CYS A 15 13.21 -8.60 -18.30
N GLY A 16 14.24 -8.09 -17.66
CA GLY A 16 14.29 -7.96 -16.22
C GLY A 16 13.26 -6.92 -15.78
N THR A 17 12.12 -7.38 -15.25
CA THR A 17 11.27 -6.51 -14.45
C THR A 17 12.11 -6.01 -13.27
N ALA A 18 12.47 -4.73 -13.29
CA ALA A 18 13.18 -4.10 -12.19
C ALA A 18 12.30 -4.21 -10.94
N ARG A 19 12.58 -5.23 -10.10
CA ARG A 19 12.08 -5.28 -8.76
C ARG A 19 12.68 -4.08 -8.03
N VAL A 20 11.83 -3.11 -7.65
CA VAL A 20 12.23 -2.07 -6.70
C VAL A 20 12.75 -2.81 -5.46
N PRO A 21 14.02 -2.63 -5.07
CA PRO A 21 14.54 -3.29 -3.88
C PRO A 21 13.66 -2.92 -2.70
N ALA A 22 13.23 -3.92 -1.94
CA ALA A 22 12.61 -3.63 -0.64
C ALA A 22 13.62 -2.79 0.15
N PRO A 23 13.19 -1.69 0.81
CA PRO A 23 14.11 -0.88 1.60
C PRO A 23 14.80 -1.78 2.61
N THR A 24 16.09 -2.03 2.39
CA THR A 24 16.98 -2.79 3.28
C THR A 24 17.39 -1.88 4.42
N GLY A 25 16.51 -1.69 5.37
CA GLY A 25 16.75 -0.83 6.50
C GLY A 25 15.59 -0.90 7.50
N GLU A 26 15.41 -2.05 8.13
CA GLU A 26 14.40 -2.20 9.20
C GLU A 26 14.72 -1.38 10.46
N ALA A 27 15.87 -0.71 10.52
CA ALA A 27 16.30 0.12 11.65
C ALA A 27 15.90 1.60 11.55
N GLY A 28 15.35 2.05 10.42
CA GLY A 28 14.94 3.45 10.23
C GLY A 28 13.53 3.72 10.78
N LEU A 29 13.35 4.95 11.29
CA LEU A 29 12.01 5.44 11.59
C LEU A 29 11.33 5.84 10.28
N TRP A 30 10.19 5.23 9.98
CA TRP A 30 9.40 5.50 8.80
C TRP A 30 8.12 6.24 9.16
N SER A 31 7.68 7.15 8.33
CA SER A 31 6.28 7.57 8.31
C SER A 31 5.50 6.79 7.23
N CYS A 32 4.16 6.79 7.33
CA CYS A 32 3.33 5.96 6.47
C CYS A 32 3.47 6.30 4.98
N VAL A 33 3.57 7.58 4.63
CA VAL A 33 3.67 8.04 3.23
C VAL A 33 4.98 7.60 2.56
N PRO A 34 6.19 7.93 3.07
CA PRO A 34 7.43 7.41 2.50
C PRO A 34 7.48 5.89 2.41
N TYR A 35 6.95 5.19 3.41
CA TYR A 35 6.88 3.74 3.39
C TYR A 35 6.00 3.22 2.25
N ALA A 36 4.77 3.74 2.12
CA ALA A 36 3.86 3.35 1.06
C ALA A 36 4.45 3.61 -0.34
N ARG A 37 5.10 4.77 -0.54
CA ARG A 37 5.80 5.10 -1.79
C ARG A 37 6.89 4.08 -2.12
N ALA A 38 7.74 3.78 -1.15
CA ALA A 38 8.83 2.82 -1.34
C ALA A 38 8.33 1.40 -1.65
N ARG A 39 7.17 1.02 -1.09
CA ARG A 39 6.60 -0.32 -1.27
C ARG A 39 5.81 -0.47 -2.56
N THR A 40 5.20 0.59 -3.07
CA THR A 40 4.23 0.51 -4.17
C THR A 40 4.69 1.21 -5.45
N GLY A 41 5.66 2.10 -5.36
CA GLY A 41 6.06 2.97 -6.47
C GLY A 41 5.06 4.10 -6.78
N ILE A 42 3.97 4.24 -6.00
CA ILE A 42 3.03 5.36 -6.15
C ILE A 42 3.78 6.65 -5.81
N ASP A 43 3.82 7.58 -6.77
CA ASP A 43 4.48 8.87 -6.60
C ASP A 43 3.47 9.97 -6.25
N LEU A 44 2.98 9.91 -5.02
CA LEU A 44 2.13 10.94 -4.41
C LEU A 44 2.86 11.53 -3.20
N GLN A 45 2.66 12.83 -2.96
CA GLN A 45 3.30 13.61 -1.90
C GLN A 45 2.26 14.15 -0.90
N GLY A 46 2.74 14.76 0.16
CA GLY A 46 1.90 15.42 1.17
C GLY A 46 1.32 14.46 2.22
N ASP A 47 0.39 14.96 3.00
CA ASP A 47 -0.30 14.21 4.04
C ASP A 47 -1.09 13.04 3.45
N ALA A 48 -1.18 11.94 4.17
CA ALA A 48 -1.82 10.72 3.68
C ALA A 48 -3.27 10.93 3.22
N TRP A 49 -4.05 11.77 3.93
CA TRP A 49 -5.44 12.04 3.56
C TRP A 49 -5.59 12.76 2.21
N THR A 50 -4.56 13.51 1.76
CA THR A 50 -4.59 14.22 0.46
C THR A 50 -4.38 13.30 -0.72
N TRP A 51 -3.88 12.09 -0.49
CA TRP A 51 -3.55 11.13 -1.53
C TRP A 51 -4.75 10.72 -2.37
N TRP A 52 -5.94 10.66 -1.75
CA TRP A 52 -7.15 10.30 -2.47
C TRP A 52 -7.43 11.24 -3.63
N GLU A 53 -7.41 12.54 -3.38
CA GLU A 53 -7.63 13.54 -4.44
C GLU A 53 -6.43 13.67 -5.38
N ALA A 54 -5.22 13.61 -4.85
CA ALA A 54 -4.00 13.67 -5.65
C ALA A 54 -3.85 12.48 -6.62
N ALA A 55 -4.50 11.35 -6.35
CA ALA A 55 -4.53 10.19 -7.24
C ALA A 55 -5.48 10.36 -8.44
N ALA A 56 -6.40 11.33 -8.39
CA ALA A 56 -7.37 11.53 -9.47
C ALA A 56 -6.67 11.75 -10.82
N GLY A 57 -7.10 11.00 -11.83
CA GLY A 57 -6.52 11.08 -13.19
C GLY A 57 -5.11 10.47 -13.34
N ARG A 58 -4.46 10.06 -12.23
CA ARG A 58 -3.11 9.46 -12.23
C ARG A 58 -3.15 7.97 -11.90
N TYR A 59 -3.96 7.59 -10.95
CA TYR A 59 -4.11 6.23 -10.44
C TYR A 59 -5.58 5.85 -10.34
N GLU A 60 -5.90 4.58 -10.57
CA GLU A 60 -7.25 4.06 -10.34
C GLU A 60 -7.58 4.13 -8.86
N ARG A 61 -8.80 4.57 -8.53
CA ARG A 61 -9.34 4.61 -7.18
C ARG A 61 -10.61 3.78 -7.10
N SER A 62 -10.76 2.98 -6.07
CA SER A 62 -11.99 2.22 -5.84
C SER A 62 -12.21 1.90 -4.36
N ARG A 63 -13.35 1.30 -4.06
CA ARG A 63 -13.63 0.73 -2.72
C ARG A 63 -13.40 -0.78 -2.64
N VAL A 64 -12.78 -1.35 -3.67
CA VAL A 64 -12.45 -2.78 -3.71
C VAL A 64 -10.97 -2.96 -3.43
N PRO A 65 -10.58 -3.69 -2.37
CA PRO A 65 -9.18 -3.93 -2.08
C PRO A 65 -8.55 -4.82 -3.16
N ARG A 66 -7.28 -4.53 -3.50
CA ARG A 66 -6.42 -5.39 -4.33
C ARG A 66 -5.06 -5.50 -3.66
N ILE A 67 -4.40 -6.65 -3.79
CA ILE A 67 -3.03 -6.80 -3.29
C ILE A 67 -2.12 -5.77 -3.99
N GLY A 68 -1.29 -5.07 -3.22
CA GLY A 68 -0.44 -3.98 -3.69
C GLY A 68 -1.12 -2.61 -3.74
N SER A 69 -2.46 -2.52 -3.56
CA SER A 69 -3.13 -1.22 -3.46
C SER A 69 -2.85 -0.54 -2.11
N VAL A 70 -3.10 0.76 -2.06
CA VAL A 70 -2.93 1.57 -0.86
C VAL A 70 -4.27 1.96 -0.29
N LEU A 71 -4.60 1.46 0.91
CA LEU A 71 -5.74 1.92 1.70
C LEU A 71 -5.46 3.33 2.21
N VAL A 72 -6.40 4.26 2.00
CA VAL A 72 -6.28 5.66 2.41
C VAL A 72 -7.33 5.97 3.48
N LEU A 73 -6.86 6.21 4.71
CA LEU A 73 -7.71 6.65 5.82
C LEU A 73 -7.84 8.18 5.83
N MET A 74 -9.06 8.63 6.10
CA MET A 74 -9.36 10.06 6.19
C MET A 74 -8.71 10.69 7.42
N ARG A 75 -8.53 12.00 7.37
CA ARG A 75 -8.14 12.76 8.55
C ARG A 75 -9.26 12.80 9.58
N THR A 76 -8.88 12.70 10.85
CA THR A 76 -9.77 12.85 11.99
C THR A 76 -9.07 13.66 13.09
N SER A 77 -9.77 14.00 14.18
CA SER A 77 -9.14 14.65 15.34
C SER A 77 -7.98 13.81 15.94
N ARG A 78 -8.07 12.48 15.86
CA ARG A 78 -7.03 11.55 16.34
C ARG A 78 -5.97 11.21 15.28
N LEU A 79 -6.31 11.35 14.00
CA LEU A 79 -5.47 11.00 12.86
C LEU A 79 -5.34 12.22 11.94
N ARG A 80 -4.68 13.26 12.43
CA ARG A 80 -4.67 14.60 11.79
C ARG A 80 -4.13 14.63 10.37
N GLN A 81 -3.19 13.76 10.07
CA GLN A 81 -2.58 13.64 8.73
C GLN A 81 -3.19 12.52 7.91
N GLY A 82 -4.25 11.87 8.40
CA GLY A 82 -4.72 10.63 7.79
C GLY A 82 -3.70 9.50 7.94
N HIS A 83 -3.90 8.41 7.23
CA HIS A 83 -2.95 7.30 7.21
C HIS A 83 -3.05 6.53 5.90
N VAL A 84 -1.94 5.91 5.49
CA VAL A 84 -1.90 5.02 4.34
C VAL A 84 -1.27 3.68 4.73
N ALA A 85 -1.81 2.60 4.18
CA ALA A 85 -1.35 1.24 4.41
C ALA A 85 -1.38 0.44 3.11
N VAL A 86 -0.36 -0.39 2.88
CA VAL A 86 -0.24 -1.21 1.67
C VAL A 86 -0.91 -2.55 1.88
N VAL A 87 -1.87 -2.91 1.04
CA VAL A 87 -2.57 -4.19 1.09
C VAL A 87 -1.63 -5.32 0.67
N THR A 88 -1.42 -6.29 1.55
CA THR A 88 -0.56 -7.44 1.31
C THR A 88 -1.32 -8.73 1.07
N ARG A 89 -2.54 -8.83 1.61
CA ARG A 89 -3.38 -10.01 1.47
C ARG A 89 -4.86 -9.66 1.63
N ILE A 90 -5.73 -10.36 0.89
CA ILE A 90 -7.17 -10.35 1.09
C ILE A 90 -7.54 -11.64 1.81
N VAL A 91 -8.12 -11.53 3.00
CA VAL A 91 -8.49 -12.67 3.84
C VAL A 91 -9.95 -13.05 3.62
N SER A 92 -10.82 -12.04 3.56
CA SER A 92 -12.26 -12.22 3.32
C SER A 92 -12.87 -10.94 2.71
N ALA A 93 -14.17 -10.94 2.48
CA ALA A 93 -14.89 -9.74 2.04
C ALA A 93 -14.76 -8.55 3.00
N ARG A 94 -14.45 -8.81 4.28
CA ARG A 94 -14.34 -7.80 5.34
C ARG A 94 -12.97 -7.73 6.02
N GLU A 95 -12.03 -8.57 5.64
CA GLU A 95 -10.69 -8.55 6.27
C GLU A 95 -9.60 -8.57 5.23
N ILE A 96 -8.66 -7.64 5.38
CA ILE A 96 -7.40 -7.60 4.64
C ILE A 96 -6.22 -7.60 5.61
N ARG A 97 -5.04 -7.89 5.08
CA ARG A 97 -3.76 -7.66 5.75
C ARG A 97 -3.03 -6.54 5.07
N VAL A 98 -2.36 -5.73 5.88
CA VAL A 98 -1.61 -4.58 5.38
C VAL A 98 -0.22 -4.52 6.01
N ASP A 99 0.71 -3.91 5.28
CA ASP A 99 1.95 -3.39 5.83
C ASP A 99 1.84 -1.87 5.93
N HIS A 100 2.22 -1.31 7.06
CA HIS A 100 2.24 0.14 7.25
C HIS A 100 3.34 0.58 8.23
N ALA A 101 3.63 1.86 8.26
CA ALA A 101 4.60 2.44 9.19
C ALA A 101 3.96 3.52 10.05
N ASN A 102 4.53 3.73 11.24
CA ASN A 102 4.14 4.81 12.16
C ASN A 102 2.66 4.77 12.59
N TRP A 103 2.10 3.57 12.78
CA TRP A 103 0.74 3.40 13.26
C TRP A 103 0.67 3.44 14.79
N ALA A 104 1.53 2.72 15.46
CA ALA A 104 1.54 2.65 16.92
C ALA A 104 2.26 3.85 17.55
N SER A 105 1.91 4.15 18.80
CA SER A 105 2.50 5.20 19.61
C SER A 105 3.59 4.65 20.57
N GLY A 106 4.27 5.56 21.26
CA GLY A 106 5.32 5.19 22.23
C GLY A 106 6.54 4.58 21.53
N ALA A 107 7.12 3.53 22.10
CA ALA A 107 8.33 2.88 21.59
C ALA A 107 8.17 2.26 20.18
N ALA A 108 6.95 2.05 19.72
CA ALA A 108 6.66 1.53 18.37
C ALA A 108 6.41 2.66 17.34
N LYS A 109 6.47 3.92 17.74
CA LYS A 109 6.32 5.07 16.83
C LYS A 109 7.40 5.02 15.74
N GLY A 110 6.98 5.23 14.49
CA GLY A 110 7.88 5.20 13.33
C GLY A 110 8.31 3.80 12.88
N ARG A 111 7.92 2.74 13.58
CA ARG A 111 8.26 1.38 13.15
C ARG A 111 7.31 0.89 12.05
N VAL A 112 7.84 -0.02 11.22
CA VAL A 112 7.05 -0.77 10.25
C VAL A 112 6.34 -1.92 10.96
N ALA A 113 5.03 -2.02 10.77
CA ALA A 113 4.22 -3.15 11.19
C ALA A 113 3.77 -3.91 9.93
N ARG A 114 4.03 -5.21 9.89
CA ARG A 114 3.74 -6.09 8.75
C ARG A 114 2.58 -7.01 9.04
N ASP A 115 1.87 -7.41 7.97
CA ASP A 115 0.76 -8.37 8.02
C ASP A 115 -0.31 -8.00 9.06
N GLN A 116 -0.57 -6.71 9.22
CA GLN A 116 -1.52 -6.23 10.23
C GLN A 116 -2.95 -6.37 9.74
N PRO A 117 -3.86 -6.96 10.55
CA PRO A 117 -5.26 -7.06 10.18
C PRO A 117 -5.95 -5.70 10.10
N VAL A 118 -6.77 -5.53 9.07
CA VAL A 118 -7.72 -4.42 8.95
C VAL A 118 -9.09 -5.00 8.64
N LEU A 119 -10.08 -4.62 9.45
CA LEU A 119 -11.45 -5.11 9.37
C LEU A 119 -12.36 -4.01 8.82
N ASP A 120 -13.10 -4.31 7.77
CA ASP A 120 -14.23 -3.49 7.34
C ASP A 120 -15.38 -3.61 8.33
N VAL A 121 -15.76 -2.50 8.93
CA VAL A 121 -16.90 -2.39 9.86
C VAL A 121 -17.98 -1.47 9.30
N SER A 122 -17.90 -1.13 8.00
CA SER A 122 -18.95 -0.37 7.34
C SER A 122 -20.25 -1.19 7.25
N PRO A 123 -21.42 -0.55 7.41
CA PRO A 123 -22.69 -1.26 7.24
C PRO A 123 -22.87 -1.90 5.87
N GLY A 124 -22.40 -1.19 4.82
CA GLY A 124 -22.54 -1.62 3.43
C GLY A 124 -21.46 -2.58 2.93
N ASN A 125 -20.51 -3.01 3.76
CA ASN A 125 -19.35 -3.79 3.32
C ASN A 125 -18.62 -3.13 2.13
N ASP A 126 -18.38 -1.81 2.26
CA ASP A 126 -17.84 -0.98 1.19
C ASP A 126 -16.50 -0.31 1.55
N TRP A 127 -15.88 -0.75 2.65
CA TRP A 127 -14.59 -0.25 3.13
C TRP A 127 -14.57 1.25 3.45
N SER A 128 -15.74 1.86 3.67
CA SER A 128 -15.84 3.27 4.08
C SER A 128 -15.50 3.50 5.54
N LEU A 129 -15.52 2.44 6.36
CA LEU A 129 -15.23 2.49 7.79
C LEU A 129 -14.47 1.24 8.21
N VAL A 130 -13.29 1.42 8.81
CA VAL A 130 -12.43 0.29 9.16
C VAL A 130 -11.94 0.35 10.60
N ARG A 131 -11.63 -0.82 11.17
CA ARG A 131 -10.82 -0.97 12.38
C ARG A 131 -9.47 -1.57 12.02
N VAL A 132 -8.43 -1.02 12.61
CA VAL A 132 -7.05 -1.47 12.37
C VAL A 132 -6.55 -2.20 13.62
N TRP A 133 -5.80 -3.27 13.41
CA TRP A 133 -5.15 -4.00 14.49
C TRP A 133 -4.27 -3.07 15.33
N TYR A 134 -4.36 -3.20 16.64
CA TYR A 134 -3.56 -2.43 17.55
C TYR A 134 -2.78 -3.36 18.49
N PRO A 135 -1.46 -3.48 18.31
CA PRO A 135 -0.65 -4.49 19.02
C PRO A 135 -0.74 -4.42 20.55
N ARG A 136 -0.93 -3.22 21.10
CA ARG A 136 -1.01 -3.03 22.57
C ARG A 136 -2.22 -3.74 23.20
N VAL A 137 -3.31 -3.87 22.47
CA VAL A 137 -4.51 -4.58 22.96
C VAL A 137 -4.63 -5.98 22.36
N LYS A 138 -3.66 -6.41 21.56
CA LYS A 138 -3.65 -7.70 20.85
C LYS A 138 -4.98 -7.98 20.14
N GLY A 139 -5.53 -6.97 19.48
CA GLY A 139 -6.83 -7.04 18.83
C GLY A 139 -7.12 -5.80 17.98
N TYR A 140 -8.29 -5.77 17.36
CA TYR A 140 -8.74 -4.55 16.71
C TYR A 140 -9.00 -3.46 17.75
N GLY A 141 -8.45 -2.26 17.50
CA GLY A 141 -8.71 -1.11 18.34
C GLY A 141 -10.22 -0.76 18.38
N ALA A 142 -10.66 -0.12 19.46
CA ALA A 142 -12.07 0.31 19.58
C ALA A 142 -12.43 1.44 18.61
N THR A 143 -11.44 2.18 18.10
CA THR A 143 -11.68 3.29 17.18
C THR A 143 -11.94 2.78 15.76
N SER A 144 -13.04 3.23 15.16
CA SER A 144 -13.29 3.06 13.74
C SER A 144 -12.80 4.30 12.98
N TYR A 145 -12.13 4.08 11.86
CA TYR A 145 -11.54 5.12 11.02
C TYR A 145 -12.29 5.21 9.70
N PRO A 146 -12.78 6.40 9.31
CA PRO A 146 -13.33 6.59 7.98
C PRO A 146 -12.23 6.46 6.93
N ALA A 147 -12.54 5.79 5.82
CA ALA A 147 -11.63 5.58 4.72
C ALA A 147 -12.22 6.10 3.41
N TYR A 148 -11.35 6.63 2.56
CA TYR A 148 -11.71 6.98 1.18
C TYR A 148 -11.87 5.73 0.32
N GLY A 149 -10.98 4.76 0.49
CA GLY A 149 -10.89 3.53 -0.29
C GLY A 149 -9.44 3.18 -0.62
N PHE A 150 -9.23 2.62 -1.80
CA PHE A 150 -7.95 2.08 -2.25
C PHE A 150 -7.46 2.79 -3.51
N ILE A 151 -6.17 3.14 -3.53
CA ILE A 151 -5.45 3.62 -4.71
C ILE A 151 -4.68 2.41 -5.27
N HIS A 152 -4.88 2.12 -6.56
CA HIS A 152 -4.24 0.99 -7.22
C HIS A 152 -2.93 1.41 -7.89
N THR A 153 -1.94 0.51 -7.92
CA THR A 153 -0.58 0.80 -8.41
C THR A 153 -0.47 0.94 -9.92
N GLY A 154 -1.45 0.46 -10.68
CA GLY A 154 -1.52 0.70 -12.12
C GLY A 154 -1.83 2.17 -12.39
N MET A 155 -0.99 2.86 -13.18
CA MET A 155 -1.35 4.18 -13.68
C MET A 155 -2.57 4.03 -14.61
N THR A 156 -3.54 4.95 -14.48
CA THR A 156 -4.63 5.05 -15.44
C THR A 156 -4.00 5.42 -16.79
N THR A 157 -4.01 4.50 -17.75
CA THR A 157 -3.81 4.89 -19.14
C THR A 157 -5.00 5.77 -19.50
N ALA A 158 -4.78 7.08 -19.57
CA ALA A 158 -5.76 7.97 -20.15
C ALA A 158 -6.04 7.44 -21.56
N GLY A 159 -7.25 6.94 -21.78
CA GLY A 159 -7.69 6.50 -23.10
C GLY A 159 -7.49 7.66 -24.08
N ARG A 160 -6.80 7.37 -25.18
CA ARG A 160 -6.73 8.25 -26.33
C ARG A 160 -8.10 8.34 -26.97
#